data_99be64da2cec0f148ca5d0ba4b4abcbc
#
_entry.id   99be64da2cec0f148ca5d0ba4b4abcbc
#
_cell.length_a   1.000
_cell.length_b   1.000
_cell.length_c   1.000
_cell.angle_alpha   90.00
_cell.angle_beta   90.00
_cell.angle_gamma   90.00
#
_symmetry.space_group_name_H-M   'P 1'
#
loop_
_entity.id
_entity.type
_entity.pdbx_description
1 polymer ?
#
loop_
_entity_poly.entity_id
_entity_poly.type
_entity_poly.pdbx_seq_one_letter_code
_entity_poly.pdbx_strand_id
1 'polypeptide(L)' 'MINNYLQKQLEYFKKYQNELVNKYGGRFLVINEQKVQGVYDTEIEAYTEAKKKFELGTFLIQQCSPGQESYTQTF' A
#
# COMPACT_ATOMS: atom_id res chain seq x y z
N MET A 1 15.14 13.60 4.87
CA MET A 1 14.63 13.01 6.12
C MET A 1 13.67 11.90 5.81
N ILE A 2 13.80 10.80 6.51
CA ILE A 2 12.90 9.65 6.29
C ILE A 2 11.52 9.97 6.83
N ASN A 3 10.51 9.68 6.03
CA ASN A 3 9.13 9.82 6.46
C ASN A 3 8.72 8.58 7.25
N ASN A 4 8.72 8.68 8.58
CA ASN A 4 8.37 7.55 9.44
C ASN A 4 6.95 7.05 9.19
N TYR A 5 6.09 7.93 8.74
CA TYR A 5 4.71 7.56 8.46
C TYR A 5 4.63 6.51 7.36
N LEU A 6 5.31 6.77 6.23
CA LEU A 6 5.32 5.83 5.11
C LEU A 6 6.08 4.55 5.45
N GLN A 7 7.15 4.67 6.23
CA GLN A 7 7.90 3.50 6.66
C GLN A 7 7.03 2.55 7.48
N LYS A 8 6.21 3.09 8.36
CA LYS A 8 5.31 2.26 9.16
C LYS A 8 4.27 1.55 8.31
N GLN A 9 3.77 2.20 7.26
CA GLN A 9 2.84 1.56 6.34
C GLN A 9 3.50 0.41 5.60
N LEU A 10 4.74 0.60 5.17
CA LEU A 10 5.48 -0.45 4.47
C LEU A 10 5.79 -1.61 5.41
N GLU A 11 6.15 -1.33 6.65
CA GLU A 11 6.41 -2.38 7.64
C GLU A 11 5.15 -3.20 7.90
N TYR A 12 4.00 -2.54 7.95
CA TYR A 12 2.74 -3.24 8.08
C TYR A 12 2.54 -4.23 6.92
N PHE A 13 2.77 -3.76 5.69
CA PHE A 13 2.63 -4.63 4.52
C PHE A 13 3.57 -5.83 4.61
N LYS A 14 4.85 -5.59 4.93
CA LYS A 14 5.83 -6.67 5.01
C LYS A 14 5.44 -7.70 6.06
N LYS A 15 4.92 -7.23 7.19
CA LYS A 15 4.54 -8.12 8.29
C LYS A 15 3.40 -9.05 7.91
N TYR A 16 2.45 -8.55 7.14
CA TYR A 16 1.27 -9.30 6.77
C TYR A 16 1.25 -9.73 5.31
N GLN A 17 2.40 -9.66 4.63
CA GLN A 17 2.47 -9.90 3.20
C GLN A 17 1.87 -11.23 2.77
N ASN A 18 2.17 -12.31 3.48
CA ASN A 18 1.67 -13.61 3.10
C ASN A 18 0.15 -13.67 3.16
N GLU A 19 -0.43 -13.13 4.21
CA GLU A 19 -1.89 -13.08 4.33
C GLU A 19 -2.51 -12.21 3.25
N LEU A 20 -1.90 -11.05 3.01
CA LEU A 20 -2.43 -10.10 2.04
C LEU A 20 -2.35 -10.65 0.62
N VAL A 21 -1.25 -11.34 0.30
CA VAL A 21 -1.12 -11.96 -1.01
C VAL A 21 -2.17 -13.04 -1.22
N ASN A 22 -2.42 -13.84 -0.20
CA ASN A 22 -3.46 -14.88 -0.28
C ASN A 22 -4.84 -14.28 -0.47
N LYS A 23 -5.07 -13.11 0.13
CA LYS A 23 -6.39 -12.50 0.15
C LYS A 23 -6.63 -11.61 -1.07
N TYR A 24 -5.61 -10.88 -1.52
CA TYR A 24 -5.75 -9.85 -2.54
C TYR A 24 -4.75 -9.97 -3.68
N GLY A 25 -4.20 -11.15 -3.90
CA GLY A 25 -3.11 -11.36 -4.85
C GLY A 25 -3.31 -10.66 -6.19
N GLY A 26 -2.30 -9.92 -6.62
CA GLY A 26 -2.31 -9.20 -7.88
C GLY A 26 -2.96 -7.84 -7.84
N ARG A 27 -3.58 -7.46 -6.74
CA ARG A 27 -4.26 -6.17 -6.64
C ARG A 27 -3.40 -5.14 -5.95
N PHE A 28 -3.81 -3.88 -6.05
CA PHE A 28 -3.10 -2.75 -5.44
C PHE A 28 -3.83 -2.34 -4.17
N LEU A 29 -3.07 -2.25 -3.08
CA LEU A 29 -3.60 -1.88 -1.77
C LEU A 29 -3.21 -0.46 -1.42
N VAL A 30 -4.16 0.27 -0.86
CA VAL A 30 -3.88 1.56 -0.24
C VAL A 30 -3.75 1.32 1.25
N ILE A 31 -2.59 1.63 1.80
CA ILE A 31 -2.29 1.41 3.21
C ILE A 31 -2.09 2.75 3.91
N ASN A 32 -2.83 2.96 4.97
CA ASN A 32 -2.77 4.17 5.76
C ASN A 32 -3.11 3.81 7.20
N GLU A 33 -2.42 4.43 8.15
CA GLU A 33 -2.60 4.14 9.57
C GLU A 33 -2.44 2.65 9.89
N GLN A 34 -1.46 2.03 9.22
CA GLN A 34 -1.09 0.63 9.44
C GLN A 34 -2.24 -0.34 9.20
N LYS A 35 -3.05 -0.06 8.18
CA LYS A 35 -4.07 -1.01 7.77
C LYS A 35 -4.47 -0.73 6.32
N VAL A 36 -5.09 -1.75 5.71
CA VAL A 36 -5.57 -1.65 4.33
C VAL A 36 -6.81 -0.78 4.30
N GLN A 37 -6.74 0.32 3.58
CA GLN A 37 -7.86 1.25 3.45
C GLN A 37 -8.62 1.08 2.15
N GLY A 38 -8.04 0.40 1.17
CA GLY A 38 -8.72 0.14 -0.09
C GLY A 38 -7.99 -0.89 -0.92
N VAL A 39 -8.72 -1.55 -1.81
CA VAL A 39 -8.19 -2.58 -2.72
C VAL A 39 -8.65 -2.25 -4.13
N TYR A 40 -7.71 -2.18 -5.07
CA TYR A 40 -8.00 -1.75 -6.44
C TYR A 40 -7.28 -2.61 -7.45
N ASP A 41 -7.80 -2.66 -8.67
CA ASP A 41 -7.24 -3.50 -9.72
C ASP A 41 -6.03 -2.87 -10.41
N THR A 42 -5.93 -1.53 -10.38
CA THR A 42 -4.81 -0.82 -11.00
C THR A 42 -4.23 0.21 -10.04
N GLU A 43 -2.96 0.55 -10.30
CA GLU A 43 -2.28 1.57 -9.49
C GLU A 43 -2.93 2.93 -9.64
N ILE A 44 -3.31 3.29 -10.87
CA ILE A 44 -3.95 4.60 -11.12
C ILE A 44 -5.26 4.71 -10.37
N GLU A 45 -6.04 3.64 -10.36
CA GLU A 45 -7.30 3.63 -9.63
C GLU A 45 -7.07 3.80 -8.14
N ALA A 46 -6.09 3.07 -7.61
CA ALA A 46 -5.74 3.16 -6.19
C ALA A 46 -5.33 4.59 -5.84
N TYR A 47 -4.46 5.18 -6.65
CA TYR A 47 -3.98 6.54 -6.41
C TYR A 47 -5.12 7.55 -6.48
N THR A 48 -5.95 7.45 -7.51
CA THR A 48 -7.05 8.39 -7.71
C THR A 48 -8.01 8.39 -6.53
N GLU A 49 -8.34 7.20 -6.04
CA GLU A 49 -9.26 7.09 -4.91
C GLU A 49 -8.60 7.49 -3.60
N ALA A 50 -7.33 7.12 -3.42
CA ALA A 50 -6.63 7.42 -2.18
C ALA A 50 -6.45 8.91 -1.98
N LYS A 51 -6.09 9.64 -3.04
CA LYS A 51 -5.85 11.07 -2.89
C LYS A 51 -7.11 11.86 -2.59
N LYS A 52 -8.29 11.28 -2.81
CA LYS A 52 -9.54 11.91 -2.42
C LYS A 52 -9.80 11.79 -0.92
N LYS A 53 -9.20 10.78 -0.29
CA LYS A 53 -9.46 10.47 1.11
C LYS A 53 -8.31 10.88 2.03
N PHE A 54 -7.08 10.86 1.52
CA PHE A 54 -5.88 11.06 2.32
C PHE A 54 -4.97 12.08 1.64
N GLU A 55 -4.17 12.78 2.45
CA GLU A 55 -3.18 13.70 1.92
C GLU A 55 -2.02 12.92 1.29
N LEU A 56 -1.46 13.48 0.21
CA LEU A 56 -0.28 12.91 -0.40
C LEU A 56 0.85 12.85 0.62
N GLY A 57 1.57 11.75 0.61
CA GLY A 57 2.65 11.52 1.57
C GLY A 57 2.21 10.75 2.80
N THR A 58 0.92 10.48 2.97
CA THR A 58 0.42 9.79 4.16
C THR A 58 -0.07 8.39 3.89
N PHE A 59 -0.10 7.97 2.63
CA PHE A 59 -0.53 6.62 2.29
C PHE A 59 0.47 5.95 1.36
N LEU A 60 0.45 4.63 1.37
CA LEU A 60 1.30 3.80 0.53
C LEU A 60 0.41 3.03 -0.44
N ILE A 61 0.80 2.99 -1.72
CA ILE A 61 0.16 2.10 -2.69
C ILE A 61 1.11 0.96 -2.94
N GLN A 62 0.67 -0.25 -2.64
CA GLN A 62 1.51 -1.43 -2.73
C GLN A 62 0.83 -2.51 -3.53
N GLN A 63 1.51 -3.01 -4.56
CA GLN A 63 1.02 -4.16 -5.29
C GLN A 63 1.14 -5.40 -4.41
N CYS A 64 0.07 -6.15 -4.34
CA CYS A 64 0.01 -7.31 -3.47
C CYS A 64 0.56 -8.53 -4.18
N SER A 65 1.88 -8.68 -4.15
CA SER A 65 2.56 -9.82 -4.74
C SER A 65 3.71 -10.23 -3.83
N PRO A 66 4.19 -11.47 -3.93
CA PRO A 66 5.32 -11.92 -3.11
C PRO A 66 6.62 -11.28 -3.60
N GLY A 67 7.58 -11.13 -2.69
CA GLY A 67 8.90 -10.64 -3.04
C GLY A 67 9.07 -9.16 -2.74
N GLN A 68 10.33 -8.74 -2.66
CA GLN A 68 10.69 -7.39 -2.26
C GLN A 68 10.63 -6.38 -3.41
N GLU A 69 10.75 -6.86 -4.64
CA GLU A 69 10.76 -5.97 -5.80
C GLU A 69 9.44 -5.27 -6.02
N SER A 70 8.39 -5.68 -5.33
CA SER A 70 7.11 -5.01 -5.44
C SER A 70 6.94 -3.85 -4.46
N TYR A 71 7.93 -3.59 -3.59
CA TYR A 71 7.86 -2.51 -2.61
C TYR A 71 8.38 -1.21 -3.23
N THR A 72 7.62 -0.58 -4.06
CA THR A 72 8.17 0.54 -4.80
C THR A 72 7.38 1.84 -4.73
N GLN A 73 6.11 1.82 -4.45
CA GLN A 73 5.28 3.00 -4.67
C GLN A 73 4.86 3.66 -3.37
N THR A 74 5.32 4.90 -3.17
CA THR A 74 4.88 5.74 -2.05
C THR A 74 4.38 7.07 -2.58
N PHE A 75 3.32 7.55 -1.99
CA PHE A 75 2.68 8.80 -2.41
C PHE A 75 2.35 9.67 -1.23
#